data_aff7588c39b7d29ea0fbd2d864a8f527
#
_entry.id   aff7588c39b7d29ea0fbd2d864a8f527
#
_cell.length_a   1.000
_cell.length_b   1.000
_cell.length_c   1.000
_cell.angle_alpha   90.00
_cell.angle_beta   90.00
_cell.angle_gamma   90.00
#
_symmetry.space_group_name_H-M   'P 1'
#
loop_
_entity.id
_entity.type
_entity.pdbx_description
1 polymer ?
#
loop_
_entity_poly.entity_id
_entity_poly.type
_entity_poly.pdbx_seq_one_letter_code
_entity_poly.pdbx_strand_id
1 'polypeptide(L)'
;MLKNSLSWLESYRFNVTLSAQKTLVLIMNYAIEFHDAKYPFLEVAARKKALKHSLLSVVEGLAVIKLGKQEYAIEPGQYFWIPQGCLSSLTFLPNSRVYRCDFSVRLNDDFSQQAGFVKPSPLLKALVEKLATTAERSDLQTDLLTVVRHEVLTLSPKLAHSTLTKTINQWTPGCDMDISKELCLVLTLREARKMKLSGKKKEQIVDTLFAGNTEEYEQLCFLVFGEAL
;
A
#
# COMPACT_ATOMS: atom_id res chain seq x y z
N MET A 1 60.38 16.66 4.54
CA MET A 1 59.36 15.89 5.28
C MET A 1 58.04 16.67 5.49
N LEU A 2 57.46 17.28 4.47
CA LEU A 2 56.22 18.10 4.61
C LEU A 2 55.19 17.88 3.48
N LYS A 3 55.37 16.85 2.62
CA LYS A 3 54.45 16.56 1.51
C LYS A 3 53.41 15.48 1.82
N ASN A 4 53.49 14.73 2.92
CA ASN A 4 52.57 13.62 3.26
C ASN A 4 51.41 14.02 4.17
N SER A 5 51.38 15.25 4.73
CA SER A 5 50.30 15.69 5.61
C SER A 5 49.11 16.33 4.87
N LEU A 6 49.32 16.82 3.64
CA LEU A 6 48.27 17.45 2.85
C LEU A 6 47.32 16.45 2.16
N SER A 7 47.85 15.30 1.74
CA SER A 7 47.03 14.25 1.10
C SER A 7 46.04 13.58 2.07
N TRP A 8 46.41 13.52 3.36
CA TRP A 8 45.53 12.95 4.42
C TRP A 8 44.38 13.88 4.76
N LEU A 9 44.58 15.20 4.74
CA LEU A 9 43.57 16.22 4.97
C LEU A 9 42.58 16.32 3.80
N GLU A 10 43.04 16.16 2.57
CA GLU A 10 42.18 16.13 1.39
C GLU A 10 41.30 14.85 1.36
N SER A 11 41.88 13.68 1.69
CA SER A 11 41.09 12.44 1.78
C SER A 11 40.07 12.49 2.91
N TYR A 12 40.40 13.12 4.04
CA TYR A 12 39.45 13.28 5.16
C TYR A 12 38.32 14.27 4.85
N ARG A 13 38.64 15.38 4.16
CA ARG A 13 37.63 16.34 3.67
C ARG A 13 36.69 15.70 2.65
N PHE A 14 37.22 14.88 1.74
CA PHE A 14 36.41 14.19 0.73
C PHE A 14 35.47 13.17 1.37
N ASN A 15 35.91 12.39 2.34
CA ASN A 15 35.09 11.42 3.07
C ASN A 15 34.03 12.08 3.98
N VAL A 16 34.35 13.20 4.60
CA VAL A 16 33.38 13.97 5.43
C VAL A 16 32.31 14.62 4.57
N THR A 17 32.68 15.16 3.38
CA THR A 17 31.68 15.72 2.44
C THR A 17 30.81 14.63 1.83
N LEU A 18 31.34 13.45 1.48
CA LEU A 18 30.53 12.33 1.00
C LEU A 18 29.59 11.78 2.07
N SER A 19 30.04 11.70 3.33
CA SER A 19 29.22 11.31 4.47
C SER A 19 28.12 12.35 4.74
N ALA A 20 28.45 13.64 4.72
CA ALA A 20 27.48 14.72 4.89
C ALA A 20 26.48 14.77 3.73
N GLN A 21 26.88 14.55 2.49
CA GLN A 21 25.98 14.43 1.35
C GLN A 21 25.08 13.18 1.44
N LYS A 22 25.60 12.03 1.87
CA LYS A 22 24.78 10.83 2.13
C LYS A 22 23.79 11.05 3.27
N THR A 23 24.19 11.76 4.32
CA THR A 23 23.30 12.09 5.44
C THR A 23 22.26 13.15 5.04
N LEU A 24 22.61 14.12 4.20
CA LEU A 24 21.66 15.11 3.67
C LEU A 24 20.63 14.48 2.72
N VAL A 25 21.04 13.48 1.93
CA VAL A 25 20.15 12.71 1.04
C VAL A 25 19.14 11.87 1.84
N LEU A 26 19.49 11.42 3.05
CA LEU A 26 18.58 10.69 3.95
C LEU A 26 17.50 11.56 4.61
N ILE A 27 17.64 12.89 4.57
CA ILE A 27 16.69 13.85 5.20
C ILE A 27 15.83 14.58 4.15
N MET A 28 16.04 14.36 2.86
CA MET A 28 15.14 14.92 1.83
C MET A 28 13.80 14.17 1.87
N ASN A 29 12.91 14.62 2.73
CA ASN A 29 11.49 14.30 2.66
C ASN A 29 10.95 14.87 1.35
N TYR A 30 10.84 14.02 0.33
CA TYR A 30 10.22 14.41 -0.94
C TYR A 30 8.79 14.85 -0.68
N ALA A 31 8.41 15.98 -1.29
CA ALA A 31 7.05 16.49 -1.18
C ALA A 31 6.05 15.54 -1.86
N ILE A 32 6.49 14.81 -2.87
CA ILE A 32 5.71 13.79 -3.57
C ILE A 32 6.61 12.56 -3.74
N GLU A 33 6.05 11.38 -3.45
CA GLU A 33 6.75 10.09 -3.57
C GLU A 33 5.92 9.14 -4.43
N PHE A 34 6.60 8.34 -5.24
CA PHE A 34 5.99 7.24 -5.99
C PHE A 34 6.54 5.91 -5.48
N HIS A 35 5.64 4.94 -5.33
CA HIS A 35 5.99 3.58 -4.89
C HIS A 35 5.34 2.56 -5.83
N ASP A 36 6.14 1.63 -6.34
CA ASP A 36 5.71 0.40 -7.00
C ASP A 36 5.88 -0.74 -6.00
N ALA A 37 4.79 -1.15 -5.37
CA ALA A 37 4.82 -2.16 -4.31
C ALA A 37 4.20 -3.47 -4.78
N LYS A 38 4.91 -4.58 -4.51
CA LYS A 38 4.44 -5.94 -4.75
C LYS A 38 4.18 -6.63 -3.43
N TYR A 39 3.07 -7.29 -3.34
CA TYR A 39 2.61 -8.02 -2.16
C TYR A 39 2.47 -9.51 -2.52
N PRO A 40 3.55 -10.30 -2.38
CA PRO A 40 3.49 -11.75 -2.67
C PRO A 40 2.56 -12.48 -1.71
N PHE A 41 2.39 -11.96 -0.51
CA PHE A 41 1.57 -12.52 0.56
C PHE A 41 0.49 -11.55 1.02
N LEU A 42 -0.45 -12.06 1.81
CA LEU A 42 -1.50 -11.25 2.43
C LEU A 42 -0.90 -10.27 3.43
N GLU A 43 -1.04 -8.99 3.15
CA GLU A 43 -0.62 -7.93 4.06
C GLU A 43 -1.84 -7.15 4.56
N VAL A 44 -1.96 -7.05 5.87
CA VAL A 44 -3.03 -6.30 6.54
C VAL A 44 -2.41 -5.17 7.36
N ALA A 45 -2.55 -3.95 6.88
CA ALA A 45 -2.08 -2.78 7.61
C ALA A 45 -2.98 -2.48 8.81
N ALA A 46 -2.38 -2.10 9.93
CA ALA A 46 -3.13 -1.64 11.09
C ALA A 46 -3.97 -0.41 10.76
N ARG A 47 -5.14 -0.31 11.39
CA ARG A 47 -6.02 0.84 11.23
C ARG A 47 -5.37 2.09 11.83
N LYS A 48 -5.05 3.07 11.00
CA LYS A 48 -4.39 4.32 11.40
C LYS A 48 -4.82 5.50 10.55
N LYS A 49 -4.63 6.71 11.06
CA LYS A 49 -4.82 7.92 10.26
C LYS A 49 -3.73 8.03 9.20
N ALA A 50 -4.13 8.32 7.96
CA ALA A 50 -3.19 8.59 6.89
C ALA A 50 -2.35 9.85 7.21
N LEU A 51 -1.04 9.75 7.13
CA LEU A 51 -0.13 10.88 7.39
C LEU A 51 0.06 11.80 6.18
N LYS A 52 -0.20 11.28 4.99
CA LYS A 52 -0.10 11.97 3.69
C LYS A 52 -1.39 11.76 2.92
N HIS A 53 -1.65 12.59 1.92
CA HIS A 53 -2.61 12.23 0.89
C HIS A 53 -2.01 11.14 0.01
N SER A 54 -2.83 10.20 -0.46
CA SER A 54 -2.34 9.07 -1.27
C SER A 54 -3.30 8.78 -2.42
N LEU A 55 -2.76 8.67 -3.62
CA LEU A 55 -3.42 8.07 -4.76
C LEU A 55 -2.94 6.63 -4.91
N LEU A 56 -3.84 5.68 -4.77
CA LEU A 56 -3.58 4.24 -4.90
C LEU A 56 -4.13 3.74 -6.23
N SER A 57 -3.36 2.95 -6.97
CA SER A 57 -3.82 2.23 -8.17
C SER A 57 -3.46 0.77 -8.07
N VAL A 58 -4.43 -0.12 -8.20
CA VAL A 58 -4.18 -1.57 -8.26
C VAL A 58 -3.85 -1.95 -9.70
N VAL A 59 -2.69 -2.56 -9.90
CA VAL A 59 -2.22 -3.03 -11.20
C VAL A 59 -2.60 -4.49 -11.41
N GLU A 60 -2.35 -5.31 -10.39
CA GLU A 60 -2.63 -6.75 -10.36
C GLU A 60 -3.17 -7.13 -8.99
N GLY A 61 -3.95 -8.20 -8.94
CA GLY A 61 -4.52 -8.74 -7.71
C GLY A 61 -5.68 -7.92 -7.17
N LEU A 62 -5.76 -7.74 -5.87
CA LEU A 62 -6.87 -7.06 -5.19
C LEU A 62 -6.38 -6.33 -3.94
N ALA A 63 -6.79 -5.09 -3.77
CA ALA A 63 -6.65 -4.38 -2.51
C ALA A 63 -8.02 -4.12 -1.88
N VAL A 64 -8.07 -4.10 -0.57
CA VAL A 64 -9.30 -3.77 0.18
C VAL A 64 -8.97 -2.64 1.15
N ILE A 65 -9.72 -1.55 1.09
CA ILE A 65 -9.63 -0.46 2.04
C ILE A 65 -10.83 -0.45 2.97
N LYS A 66 -10.59 -0.40 4.28
CA LYS A 66 -11.64 -0.26 5.29
C LYS A 66 -11.76 1.18 5.75
N LEU A 67 -12.95 1.75 5.57
CA LEU A 67 -13.33 3.09 6.01
C LEU A 67 -14.53 2.96 6.95
N GLY A 68 -14.36 3.35 8.21
CA GLY A 68 -15.40 3.14 9.21
C GLY A 68 -15.72 1.65 9.42
N LYS A 69 -16.96 1.26 9.13
CA LYS A 69 -17.44 -0.13 9.19
C LYS A 69 -17.43 -0.84 7.83
N GLN A 70 -17.29 -0.09 6.73
CA GLN A 70 -17.36 -0.61 5.37
C GLN A 70 -15.99 -0.92 4.81
N GLU A 71 -15.89 -1.98 4.03
CA GLU A 71 -14.74 -2.36 3.25
C GLU A 71 -15.02 -2.10 1.76
N TYR A 72 -14.04 -1.58 1.02
CA TYR A 72 -14.16 -1.28 -0.40
C TYR A 72 -13.08 -2.06 -1.14
N ALA A 73 -13.50 -2.92 -2.07
CA ALA A 73 -12.61 -3.66 -2.95
C ALA A 73 -12.11 -2.74 -4.07
N ILE A 74 -10.79 -2.67 -4.25
CA ILE A 74 -10.12 -1.91 -5.29
C ILE A 74 -9.55 -2.93 -6.26
N GLU A 75 -10.18 -3.05 -7.42
CA GLU A 75 -9.88 -4.04 -8.46
C GLU A 75 -8.79 -3.52 -9.43
N PRO A 76 -8.15 -4.39 -10.24
CA PRO A 76 -7.16 -3.96 -11.22
C PRO A 76 -7.68 -2.86 -12.15
N GLY A 77 -6.84 -1.84 -12.37
CA GLY A 77 -7.18 -0.67 -13.17
C GLY A 77 -8.00 0.40 -12.45
N GLN A 78 -8.43 0.15 -11.23
CA GLN A 78 -9.13 1.14 -10.40
C GLN A 78 -8.14 2.00 -9.61
N TYR A 79 -8.56 3.24 -9.37
CA TYR A 79 -7.83 4.23 -8.60
C TYR A 79 -8.63 4.67 -7.39
N PHE A 80 -7.96 4.83 -6.25
CA PHE A 80 -8.57 5.22 -5.00
C PHE A 80 -7.78 6.35 -4.34
N TRP A 81 -8.47 7.41 -3.95
CA TRP A 81 -7.90 8.53 -3.21
C TRP A 81 -8.10 8.37 -1.72
N ILE A 82 -7.03 8.56 -0.95
CA ILE A 82 -7.03 8.52 0.51
C ILE A 82 -6.50 9.87 1.00
N PRO A 83 -7.36 10.74 1.55
CA PRO A 83 -6.89 12.02 2.07
C PRO A 83 -6.10 11.86 3.36
N GLN A 84 -5.25 12.84 3.65
CA GLN A 84 -4.59 12.94 4.95
C GLN A 84 -5.62 12.95 6.08
N GLY A 85 -5.27 12.37 7.23
CA GLY A 85 -6.15 12.27 8.39
C GLY A 85 -7.25 11.22 8.28
N CYS A 86 -7.47 10.62 7.10
CA CYS A 86 -8.43 9.54 6.90
C CYS A 86 -8.06 8.32 7.75
N LEU A 87 -8.97 7.89 8.62
CA LEU A 87 -8.80 6.69 9.45
C LEU A 87 -9.15 5.45 8.63
N SER A 88 -8.14 4.76 8.13
CA SER A 88 -8.29 3.62 7.22
C SER A 88 -7.40 2.44 7.61
N SER A 89 -7.71 1.29 7.07
CA SER A 89 -6.87 0.10 7.06
C SER A 89 -6.83 -0.46 5.65
N LEU A 90 -5.63 -0.73 5.12
CA LEU A 90 -5.42 -1.34 3.81
C LEU A 90 -5.10 -2.82 3.99
N THR A 91 -5.69 -3.64 3.14
CA THR A 91 -5.37 -5.06 3.01
C THR A 91 -4.98 -5.30 1.56
N PHE A 92 -3.81 -5.86 1.33
CA PHE A 92 -3.36 -6.30 0.01
C PHE A 92 -3.41 -7.81 -0.03
N LEU A 93 -4.14 -8.36 -1.00
CA LEU A 93 -4.26 -9.81 -1.17
C LEU A 93 -2.96 -10.37 -1.77
N PRO A 94 -2.70 -11.69 -1.63
CA PRO A 94 -1.52 -12.31 -2.22
C PRO A 94 -1.42 -12.01 -3.73
N ASN A 95 -0.18 -11.86 -4.22
CA ASN A 95 0.14 -11.54 -5.61
C ASN A 95 -0.43 -10.21 -6.12
N SER A 96 -0.66 -9.24 -5.23
CA SER A 96 -1.08 -7.91 -5.63
C SER A 96 0.12 -7.03 -5.96
N ARG A 97 -0.05 -6.17 -6.98
CA ARG A 97 0.87 -5.09 -7.33
C ARG A 97 0.12 -3.76 -7.36
N VAL A 98 0.69 -2.78 -6.70
CA VAL A 98 0.03 -1.50 -6.45
C VAL A 98 0.98 -0.35 -6.71
N TYR A 99 0.53 0.63 -7.48
CA TYR A 99 1.18 1.92 -7.59
C TYR A 99 0.58 2.89 -6.58
N ARG A 100 1.42 3.65 -5.93
CA ARG A 100 1.01 4.64 -4.93
C ARG A 100 1.80 5.92 -5.08
N CYS A 101 1.07 7.04 -5.19
CA CYS A 101 1.63 8.38 -5.12
C CYS A 101 1.25 9.00 -3.78
N ASP A 102 2.23 9.37 -2.97
CA ASP A 102 2.04 10.03 -1.67
C ASP A 102 2.39 11.50 -1.76
N PHE A 103 1.51 12.36 -1.26
CA PHE A 103 1.64 13.81 -1.27
C PHE A 103 1.79 14.33 0.15
N SER A 104 2.90 15.02 0.41
CA SER A 104 3.20 15.59 1.72
C SER A 104 2.20 16.67 2.12
N VAL A 105 1.87 16.72 3.39
CA VAL A 105 1.06 17.81 4.00
C VAL A 105 1.71 19.19 3.90
N ARG A 106 3.00 19.26 3.54
CA ARG A 106 3.70 20.53 3.31
C ARG A 106 3.36 21.17 1.97
N LEU A 107 2.70 20.43 1.08
CA LEU A 107 2.15 20.98 -0.14
C LEU A 107 0.89 21.76 0.24
N ASN A 108 0.89 23.06 -0.09
CA ASN A 108 -0.23 23.96 0.17
C ASN A 108 -1.29 23.90 -0.93
N ASP A 109 -1.59 22.67 -1.39
CA ASP A 109 -2.59 22.45 -2.43
C ASP A 109 -3.94 22.12 -1.82
N ASP A 110 -5.00 22.46 -2.51
CA ASP A 110 -6.38 22.14 -2.13
C ASP A 110 -6.76 20.71 -2.56
N PHE A 111 -6.11 19.73 -1.95
CA PHE A 111 -6.41 18.32 -2.19
C PHE A 111 -7.79 17.94 -1.62
N SER A 112 -8.51 17.10 -2.35
CA SER A 112 -9.81 16.59 -1.87
C SER A 112 -9.69 15.94 -0.50
N GLN A 113 -10.56 16.35 0.43
CA GLN A 113 -10.66 15.78 1.78
C GLN A 113 -11.59 14.56 1.83
N GLN A 114 -12.17 14.16 0.70
CA GLN A 114 -13.02 12.99 0.59
C GLN A 114 -12.21 11.78 0.12
N ALA A 115 -12.38 10.64 0.80
CA ALA A 115 -11.84 9.36 0.34
C ALA A 115 -12.79 8.72 -0.69
N GLY A 116 -12.25 8.02 -1.68
CA GLY A 116 -13.08 7.29 -2.63
C GLY A 116 -12.39 6.91 -3.93
N PHE A 117 -13.14 6.18 -4.75
CA PHE A 117 -12.74 5.88 -6.12
C PHE A 117 -12.66 7.15 -6.95
N VAL A 118 -11.64 7.22 -7.79
CA VAL A 118 -11.44 8.32 -8.73
C VAL A 118 -11.35 7.78 -10.15
N LYS A 119 -11.80 8.58 -11.12
CA LYS A 119 -11.62 8.29 -12.55
C LYS A 119 -10.41 9.09 -13.04
N PRO A 120 -9.24 8.47 -13.21
CA PRO A 120 -8.06 9.18 -13.68
C PRO A 120 -8.25 9.61 -15.14
N SER A 121 -7.64 10.76 -15.51
CA SER A 121 -7.51 11.16 -16.89
C SER A 121 -6.59 10.18 -17.66
N PRO A 122 -6.66 10.12 -19.00
CA PRO A 122 -5.69 9.35 -19.78
C PRO A 122 -4.23 9.77 -19.51
N LEU A 123 -4.01 11.07 -19.26
CA LEU A 123 -2.68 11.59 -18.93
C LEU A 123 -2.21 11.04 -17.56
N LEU A 124 -3.05 11.10 -16.52
CA LEU A 124 -2.69 10.60 -15.20
C LEU A 124 -2.34 9.11 -15.23
N LYS A 125 -3.08 8.30 -16.00
CA LYS A 125 -2.77 6.88 -16.20
C LYS A 125 -1.38 6.69 -16.81
N ALA A 126 -1.11 7.37 -17.93
CA ALA A 126 0.17 7.28 -18.62
C ALA A 126 1.34 7.76 -17.74
N LEU A 127 1.15 8.80 -16.94
CA LEU A 127 2.15 9.29 -16.00
C LEU A 127 2.48 8.25 -14.91
N VAL A 128 1.47 7.63 -14.30
CA VAL A 128 1.65 6.61 -13.26
C VAL A 128 2.37 5.38 -13.83
N GLU A 129 2.00 4.93 -15.04
CA GLU A 129 2.68 3.83 -15.74
C GLU A 129 4.13 4.19 -16.09
N LYS A 130 4.39 5.42 -16.55
CA LYS A 130 5.74 5.90 -16.85
C LYS A 130 6.61 5.97 -15.61
N LEU A 131 6.08 6.41 -14.48
CA LEU A 131 6.78 6.47 -13.20
C LEU A 131 7.29 5.08 -12.77
N ALA A 132 6.52 4.01 -13.02
CA ALA A 132 6.92 2.64 -12.69
C ALA A 132 8.17 2.16 -13.46
N THR A 133 8.50 2.81 -14.58
CA THR A 133 9.69 2.48 -15.40
C THR A 133 10.78 3.56 -15.34
N THR A 134 10.57 4.61 -14.56
CA THR A 134 11.49 5.73 -14.43
C THR A 134 12.43 5.51 -13.24
N ALA A 135 13.71 5.82 -13.41
CA ALA A 135 14.68 5.71 -12.34
C ALA A 135 14.29 6.59 -11.14
N GLU A 136 14.37 6.00 -9.95
CA GLU A 136 14.09 6.72 -8.72
C GLU A 136 15.03 7.93 -8.56
N ARG A 137 14.48 9.03 -8.05
CA ARG A 137 15.21 10.28 -7.77
C ARG A 137 15.86 10.93 -9.00
N SER A 138 15.38 10.62 -10.20
CA SER A 138 15.80 11.32 -11.42
C SER A 138 15.05 12.64 -11.58
N ASP A 139 15.62 13.56 -12.35
CA ASP A 139 14.96 14.82 -12.71
C ASP A 139 13.64 14.53 -13.44
N LEU A 140 13.65 13.55 -14.35
CA LEU A 140 12.45 13.10 -15.04
C LEU A 140 11.35 12.61 -14.07
N GLN A 141 11.71 11.85 -13.04
CA GLN A 141 10.74 11.44 -12.03
C GLN A 141 10.12 12.64 -11.32
N THR A 142 10.94 13.62 -10.97
CA THR A 142 10.49 14.86 -10.31
C THR A 142 9.52 15.65 -11.19
N ASP A 143 9.83 15.78 -12.48
CA ASP A 143 8.95 16.45 -13.45
C ASP A 143 7.62 15.73 -13.61
N LEU A 144 7.65 14.40 -13.78
CA LEU A 144 6.44 13.57 -13.87
C LEU A 144 5.57 13.69 -12.63
N LEU A 145 6.16 13.64 -11.42
CA LEU A 145 5.44 13.80 -10.16
C LEU A 145 4.82 15.19 -10.01
N THR A 146 5.47 16.23 -10.56
CA THR A 146 4.91 17.58 -10.58
C THR A 146 3.64 17.63 -11.44
N VAL A 147 3.64 16.97 -12.60
CA VAL A 147 2.44 16.90 -13.45
C VAL A 147 1.35 16.04 -12.78
N VAL A 148 1.72 14.90 -12.16
CA VAL A 148 0.77 14.08 -11.38
C VAL A 148 0.09 14.90 -10.28
N ARG A 149 0.83 15.78 -9.59
CA ARG A 149 0.26 16.68 -8.57
C ARG A 149 -0.85 17.55 -9.15
N HIS A 150 -0.66 18.15 -10.33
CA HIS A 150 -1.70 18.97 -10.97
C HIS A 150 -2.92 18.14 -11.38
N GLU A 151 -2.70 16.95 -11.92
CA GLU A 151 -3.79 16.03 -12.30
C GLU A 151 -4.65 15.60 -11.11
N VAL A 152 -4.04 15.29 -9.96
CA VAL A 152 -4.80 14.83 -8.78
C VAL A 152 -5.65 15.92 -8.14
N LEU A 153 -5.34 17.22 -8.35
CA LEU A 153 -6.17 18.33 -7.87
C LEU A 153 -7.53 18.39 -8.57
N THR A 154 -7.65 17.81 -9.76
CA THR A 154 -8.90 17.77 -10.53
C THR A 154 -9.80 16.60 -10.18
N LEU A 155 -9.32 15.65 -9.35
CA LEU A 155 -10.04 14.44 -9.03
C LEU A 155 -11.22 14.70 -8.10
N SER A 156 -12.31 13.98 -8.37
CA SER A 156 -13.53 14.01 -7.55
C SER A 156 -13.78 12.62 -6.96
N PRO A 157 -13.23 12.31 -5.77
CA PRO A 157 -13.38 11.02 -5.15
C PRO A 157 -14.82 10.73 -4.74
N LYS A 158 -15.30 9.51 -5.02
CA LYS A 158 -16.63 9.05 -4.64
C LYS A 158 -16.58 7.62 -4.13
N LEU A 159 -17.26 7.34 -3.02
CA LEU A 159 -17.44 5.98 -2.55
C LEU A 159 -18.48 5.28 -3.43
N ALA A 160 -18.11 4.10 -3.93
CA ALA A 160 -18.97 3.27 -4.74
C ALA A 160 -18.92 1.82 -4.22
N HIS A 161 -20.06 1.14 -4.28
CA HIS A 161 -20.19 -0.25 -3.88
C HIS A 161 -20.27 -1.13 -5.13
N SER A 162 -19.12 -1.66 -5.59
CA SER A 162 -19.10 -2.71 -6.61
C SER A 162 -19.76 -3.99 -6.08
N THR A 163 -20.07 -4.93 -6.96
CA THR A 163 -20.58 -6.25 -6.55
C THR A 163 -19.62 -6.90 -5.58
N LEU A 164 -18.32 -6.90 -5.89
CA LEU A 164 -17.28 -7.48 -5.01
C LEU A 164 -17.22 -6.77 -3.65
N THR A 165 -17.33 -5.44 -3.61
CA THR A 165 -17.43 -4.68 -2.36
C THR A 165 -18.60 -5.15 -1.50
N LYS A 166 -19.78 -5.32 -2.09
CA LYS A 166 -20.97 -5.80 -1.36
C LYS A 166 -20.77 -7.21 -0.82
N THR A 167 -20.22 -8.10 -1.65
CA THR A 167 -19.94 -9.48 -1.27
C THR A 167 -18.94 -9.58 -0.11
N ILE A 168 -17.84 -8.81 -0.16
CA ILE A 168 -16.85 -8.80 0.93
C ILE A 168 -17.45 -8.29 2.24
N ASN A 169 -18.31 -7.27 2.20
CA ASN A 169 -18.95 -6.75 3.41
C ASN A 169 -20.01 -7.69 4.00
N GLN A 170 -20.59 -8.57 3.20
CA GLN A 170 -21.57 -9.58 3.63
C GLN A 170 -20.92 -10.91 3.98
N TRP A 171 -19.66 -11.10 3.62
CA TRP A 171 -18.96 -12.35 3.83
C TRP A 171 -18.79 -12.67 5.32
N THR A 172 -19.06 -13.92 5.67
CA THR A 172 -18.79 -14.52 6.98
C THR A 172 -18.16 -15.90 6.78
N PRO A 173 -17.33 -16.38 7.72
CA PRO A 173 -16.77 -17.72 7.62
C PRO A 173 -17.84 -18.79 7.45
N GLY A 174 -17.65 -19.70 6.49
CA GLY A 174 -18.58 -20.79 6.20
C GLY A 174 -19.82 -20.42 5.38
N CYS A 175 -19.97 -19.16 4.94
CA CYS A 175 -21.05 -18.80 4.03
C CYS A 175 -20.76 -19.27 2.59
N ASP A 176 -21.79 -19.80 1.94
CA ASP A 176 -21.76 -20.12 0.52
C ASP A 176 -22.13 -18.86 -0.28
N MET A 177 -21.12 -18.19 -0.82
CA MET A 177 -21.29 -16.94 -1.60
C MET A 177 -20.64 -17.12 -2.96
N ASP A 178 -21.12 -16.37 -3.95
CA ASP A 178 -20.59 -16.33 -5.31
C ASP A 178 -19.27 -15.52 -5.35
N ILE A 179 -18.24 -16.11 -4.76
CA ILE A 179 -16.84 -15.60 -4.81
C ILE A 179 -15.90 -16.75 -5.14
N SER A 180 -14.71 -16.40 -5.67
CA SER A 180 -13.72 -17.44 -5.97
C SER A 180 -13.28 -18.15 -4.67
N LYS A 181 -12.92 -19.43 -4.81
CA LYS A 181 -12.44 -20.23 -3.67
C LYS A 181 -11.18 -19.63 -3.06
N GLU A 182 -10.31 -19.05 -3.89
CA GLU A 182 -9.09 -18.37 -3.46
C GLU A 182 -9.42 -17.15 -2.60
N LEU A 183 -10.38 -16.33 -3.00
CA LEU A 183 -10.79 -15.17 -2.22
C LEU A 183 -11.46 -15.60 -0.89
N CYS A 184 -12.32 -16.62 -0.92
CA CYS A 184 -12.92 -17.19 0.29
C CYS A 184 -11.85 -17.66 1.27
N LEU A 185 -10.83 -18.39 0.79
CA LEU A 185 -9.70 -18.85 1.57
C LEU A 185 -8.91 -17.68 2.21
N VAL A 186 -8.56 -16.67 1.42
CA VAL A 186 -7.83 -15.50 1.91
C VAL A 186 -8.62 -14.74 2.96
N LEU A 187 -9.94 -14.59 2.79
CA LEU A 187 -10.81 -13.96 3.78
C LEU A 187 -10.90 -14.78 5.07
N THR A 188 -10.97 -16.12 4.96
CA THR A 188 -10.96 -17.04 6.11
C THR A 188 -9.65 -16.92 6.91
N LEU A 189 -8.50 -16.89 6.23
CA LEU A 189 -7.20 -16.73 6.88
C LEU A 189 -7.02 -15.33 7.47
N ARG A 190 -7.55 -14.29 6.82
CA ARG A 190 -7.60 -12.93 7.38
C ARG A 190 -8.39 -12.90 8.70
N GLU A 191 -9.51 -13.64 8.78
CA GLU A 191 -10.29 -13.75 10.01
C GLU A 191 -9.54 -14.58 11.08
N ALA A 192 -8.84 -15.67 10.69
CA ALA A 192 -7.97 -16.43 11.58
C ALA A 192 -6.90 -15.54 12.23
N ARG A 193 -6.21 -14.70 11.42
CA ARG A 193 -5.24 -13.73 11.93
C ARG A 193 -5.84 -12.72 12.90
N LYS A 194 -7.04 -12.24 12.63
CA LYS A 194 -7.78 -11.33 13.51
C LYS A 194 -8.15 -12.01 14.84
N MET A 195 -8.60 -13.27 14.79
CA MET A 195 -8.87 -14.08 16.00
C MET A 195 -7.61 -14.25 16.84
N LYS A 196 -6.46 -14.57 16.21
CA LYS A 196 -5.17 -14.69 16.89
C LYS A 196 -4.78 -13.36 17.56
N LEU A 197 -4.88 -12.24 16.85
CA LEU A 197 -4.58 -10.91 17.41
C LEU A 197 -5.54 -10.51 18.55
N SER A 198 -6.74 -11.09 18.62
CA SER A 198 -7.67 -10.89 19.72
C SER A 198 -7.43 -11.85 20.91
N GLY A 199 -6.35 -12.65 20.87
CA GLY A 199 -5.92 -13.52 21.96
C GLY A 199 -6.53 -14.93 21.95
N LYS A 200 -7.23 -15.33 20.86
CA LYS A 200 -7.71 -16.71 20.73
C LYS A 200 -6.55 -17.67 20.51
N LYS A 201 -6.64 -18.85 21.14
CA LYS A 201 -5.65 -19.92 20.98
C LYS A 201 -5.78 -20.57 19.61
N LYS A 202 -4.67 -21.13 19.11
CA LYS A 202 -4.59 -21.80 17.80
C LYS A 202 -5.66 -22.88 17.64
N GLU A 203 -5.83 -23.73 18.67
CA GLU A 203 -6.80 -24.83 18.66
C GLU A 203 -8.22 -24.29 18.41
N GLN A 204 -8.61 -23.22 19.09
CA GLN A 204 -9.92 -22.58 18.90
C GLN A 204 -10.13 -22.01 17.50
N ILE A 205 -9.06 -21.47 16.89
CA ILE A 205 -9.10 -20.92 15.53
C ILE A 205 -9.30 -22.05 14.54
N VAL A 206 -8.50 -23.12 14.68
CA VAL A 206 -8.54 -24.31 13.82
C VAL A 206 -9.91 -25.00 13.92
N ASP A 207 -10.43 -25.20 15.11
CA ASP A 207 -11.77 -25.79 15.31
C ASP A 207 -12.87 -24.94 14.66
N THR A 208 -12.78 -23.62 14.80
CA THR A 208 -13.84 -22.70 14.31
C THR A 208 -13.83 -22.55 12.79
N LEU A 209 -12.63 -22.47 12.16
CA LEU A 209 -12.50 -22.08 10.76
C LEU A 209 -12.05 -23.21 9.85
N PHE A 210 -11.45 -24.28 10.38
CA PHE A 210 -10.83 -25.36 9.62
C PHE A 210 -11.30 -26.76 10.08
N ALA A 211 -12.45 -26.83 10.76
CA ALA A 211 -13.04 -28.10 11.24
C ALA A 211 -12.05 -29.01 12.00
N GLY A 212 -11.11 -28.42 12.74
CA GLY A 212 -10.11 -29.16 13.52
C GLY A 212 -8.87 -29.60 12.73
N ASN A 213 -8.77 -29.30 11.44
CA ASN A 213 -7.64 -29.69 10.58
C ASN A 213 -6.44 -28.73 10.76
N THR A 214 -5.57 -29.04 11.70
CA THR A 214 -4.38 -28.22 12.02
C THR A 214 -3.36 -28.21 10.88
N GLU A 215 -3.17 -29.33 10.21
CA GLU A 215 -2.19 -29.44 9.12
C GLU A 215 -2.58 -28.55 7.93
N GLU A 216 -3.84 -28.62 7.52
CA GLU A 216 -4.38 -27.74 6.48
C GLU A 216 -4.24 -26.26 6.86
N TYR A 217 -4.58 -25.90 8.09
CA TYR A 217 -4.42 -24.53 8.58
C TYR A 217 -2.98 -24.03 8.47
N GLU A 218 -1.99 -24.83 8.89
CA GLU A 218 -0.57 -24.46 8.83
C GLU A 218 -0.08 -24.29 7.39
N GLN A 219 -0.42 -25.24 6.51
CA GLN A 219 -0.07 -25.18 5.09
C GLN A 219 -0.65 -23.92 4.43
N LEU A 220 -1.90 -23.61 4.69
CA LEU A 220 -2.58 -22.44 4.15
C LEU A 220 -2.02 -21.13 4.73
N CYS A 221 -1.60 -21.10 5.99
CA CYS A 221 -0.92 -19.95 6.57
C CYS A 221 0.40 -19.66 5.83
N PHE A 222 1.24 -20.68 5.58
CA PHE A 222 2.46 -20.51 4.80
C PHE A 222 2.18 -20.02 3.38
N LEU A 223 1.16 -20.57 2.72
CA LEU A 223 0.79 -20.16 1.37
C LEU A 223 0.35 -18.68 1.29
N VAL A 224 -0.44 -18.24 2.27
CA VAL A 224 -1.10 -16.92 2.20
C VAL A 224 -0.31 -15.82 2.92
N PHE A 225 0.39 -16.14 4.01
CA PHE A 225 1.17 -15.16 4.76
C PHE A 225 2.69 -15.29 4.56
N GLY A 226 3.19 -16.39 3.98
CA GLY A 226 4.62 -16.69 3.90
C GLY A 226 5.23 -17.13 5.22
N GLU A 227 4.46 -17.25 6.28
CA GLU A 227 4.88 -17.61 7.63
C GLU A 227 3.78 -18.39 8.37
N ALA A 228 4.14 -19.05 9.45
CA ALA A 228 3.16 -19.66 10.37
C ALA A 228 2.45 -18.57 11.18
N LEU A 229 1.14 -18.69 11.31
CA LEU A 229 0.35 -17.88 12.22
C LEU A 229 0.34 -18.44 13.62
#